data_31a6a6f0d808d9305eaaba751eda6ef3
#
_entry.id   31a6a6f0d808d9305eaaba751eda6ef3
#
_cell.length_a   1.000
_cell.length_b   1.000
_cell.length_c   1.000
_cell.angle_alpha   90.00
_cell.angle_beta   90.00
_cell.angle_gamma   90.00
#
_symmetry.space_group_name_H-M   'P 1'
#
loop_
_entity.id
_entity.type
_entity.pdbx_description
1 polymer ?
#
loop_
_entity_poly.entity_id
_entity_poly.type
_entity_poly.pdbx_seq_one_letter_code
_entity_poly.pdbx_strand_id
1 'polypeptide(L)'
;MYTEKELEKMAIKIPSFVGWTVSAARNYCKNNGLDLEIVGADEGIIRRQYPEKDVVVEKSSARILAYTDKDTPIETVQVPDVTGMSAVAANQVLINAGLNIRILGTKNYLSGTGATVVSQSIAAGEVVAKGTCIEVTFRYLDDKDYDKDWEILN
;
A
#
# COMPACT_ATOMS: atom_id res chain seq x y z
N MET A 1 4.86 20.95 5.77
CA MET A 1 4.92 20.45 4.39
C MET A 1 6.13 19.55 4.19
N TYR A 2 5.96 18.44 3.48
CA TYR A 2 7.04 17.50 3.23
C TYR A 2 7.71 17.78 1.89
N THR A 3 9.04 17.64 1.83
CA THR A 3 9.78 17.71 0.58
C THR A 3 9.61 16.39 -0.19
N GLU A 4 9.95 16.41 -1.49
CA GLU A 4 9.91 15.18 -2.29
C GLU A 4 10.82 14.10 -1.70
N LYS A 5 11.99 14.50 -1.22
CA LYS A 5 12.93 13.58 -0.60
C LYS A 5 12.37 12.97 0.68
N GLU A 6 11.64 13.74 1.48
CA GLU A 6 10.98 13.23 2.68
C GLU A 6 9.85 12.28 2.35
N LEU A 7 9.08 12.58 1.29
CA LEU A 7 8.00 11.71 0.83
C LEU A 7 8.53 10.37 0.33
N GLU A 8 9.67 10.38 -0.36
CA GLU A 8 10.30 9.14 -0.82
C GLU A 8 10.70 8.24 0.34
N LYS A 9 11.13 8.84 1.47
CA LYS A 9 11.50 8.08 2.67
C LYS A 9 10.32 7.44 3.35
N MET A 10 9.11 7.91 3.08
CA MET A 10 7.87 7.38 3.67
C MET A 10 7.34 6.16 2.93
N ALA A 11 7.90 5.87 1.78
CA ALA A 11 7.51 4.72 0.96
C ALA A 11 8.66 3.73 0.87
N ILE A 12 8.32 2.46 0.69
CA ILE A 12 9.31 1.41 0.56
C ILE A 12 8.96 0.52 -0.63
N LYS A 13 9.99 0.13 -1.38
CA LYS A 13 9.86 -0.87 -2.43
C LYS A 13 9.98 -2.24 -1.78
N ILE A 14 8.97 -3.08 -1.99
CA ILE A 14 8.92 -4.41 -1.37
C ILE A 14 9.95 -5.32 -2.04
N PRO A 15 10.86 -5.93 -1.26
CA PRO A 15 11.80 -6.89 -1.84
C PRO A 15 11.13 -8.22 -2.15
N SER A 16 11.82 -9.07 -2.89
CA SER A 16 11.37 -10.43 -3.12
C SER A 16 11.81 -11.31 -1.95
N PHE A 17 10.86 -11.88 -1.23
CA PHE A 17 11.13 -12.86 -0.19
C PHE A 17 10.95 -14.29 -0.68
N VAL A 18 10.52 -14.45 -1.92
CA VAL A 18 10.34 -15.79 -2.50
C VAL A 18 11.70 -16.49 -2.56
N GLY A 19 11.78 -17.68 -2.00
CA GLY A 19 13.02 -18.43 -1.88
C GLY A 19 13.76 -18.22 -0.56
N TRP A 20 13.36 -17.24 0.24
CA TRP A 20 13.95 -17.01 1.56
C TRP A 20 13.34 -17.97 2.58
N THR A 21 14.11 -18.27 3.65
CA THR A 21 13.52 -18.94 4.79
C THR A 21 12.61 -17.99 5.54
N VAL A 22 11.62 -18.53 6.23
CA VAL A 22 10.73 -17.72 7.09
C VAL A 22 11.55 -16.92 8.12
N SER A 23 12.56 -17.57 8.71
CA SER A 23 13.43 -16.95 9.70
C SER A 23 14.15 -15.72 9.14
N ALA A 24 14.73 -15.84 7.95
CA ALA A 24 15.42 -14.72 7.31
C ALA A 24 14.48 -13.57 7.00
N ALA A 25 13.29 -13.88 6.50
CA ALA A 25 12.28 -12.87 6.19
C ALA A 25 11.79 -12.15 7.45
N ARG A 26 11.57 -12.89 8.54
CA ARG A 26 11.16 -12.28 9.81
C ARG A 26 12.22 -11.31 10.34
N ASN A 27 13.50 -11.69 10.24
CA ASN A 27 14.58 -10.82 10.69
C ASN A 27 14.67 -9.56 9.85
N TYR A 28 14.55 -9.70 8.53
CA TYR A 28 14.58 -8.56 7.64
C TYR A 28 13.43 -7.59 7.94
N CYS A 29 12.22 -8.11 8.04
CA CYS A 29 11.04 -7.28 8.28
C CYS A 29 11.11 -6.59 9.65
N LYS A 30 11.56 -7.29 10.68
CA LYS A 30 11.76 -6.72 12.00
C LYS A 30 12.75 -5.56 11.96
N ASN A 31 13.87 -5.75 11.28
CA ASN A 31 14.92 -4.73 11.19
C ASN A 31 14.51 -3.51 10.37
N ASN A 32 13.54 -3.69 9.47
CA ASN A 32 13.09 -2.62 8.57
C ASN A 32 11.70 -2.08 8.91
N GLY A 33 11.14 -2.49 10.05
CA GLY A 33 9.84 -1.97 10.49
C GLY A 33 8.66 -2.41 9.63
N LEU A 34 8.77 -3.57 9.00
CA LEU A 34 7.70 -4.12 8.16
C LEU A 34 6.93 -5.17 8.93
N ASP A 35 5.61 -5.21 8.68
CA ASP A 35 4.74 -6.20 9.29
C ASP A 35 4.66 -7.43 8.37
N LEU A 36 5.03 -8.59 8.88
CA LEU A 36 5.05 -9.83 8.11
C LEU A 36 4.08 -10.84 8.71
N GLU A 37 3.16 -11.31 7.89
CA GLU A 37 2.24 -12.37 8.27
C GLU A 37 2.59 -13.63 7.45
N ILE A 38 2.82 -14.75 8.11
CA ILE A 38 3.09 -16.03 7.44
C ILE A 38 1.78 -16.79 7.33
N VAL A 39 1.47 -17.23 6.12
CA VAL A 39 0.29 -18.05 5.84
C VAL A 39 0.80 -19.45 5.49
N GLY A 40 0.32 -20.46 6.20
CA GLY A 40 0.80 -21.82 6.08
C GLY A 40 1.78 -22.16 7.19
N ALA A 41 2.76 -23.01 6.91
CA ALA A 41 3.73 -23.43 7.91
C ALA A 41 4.60 -22.27 8.35
N ASP A 42 4.87 -22.19 9.66
CA ASP A 42 5.66 -21.14 10.29
C ASP A 42 7.16 -21.27 10.04
N GLU A 43 7.56 -22.24 9.29
CA GLU A 43 8.96 -22.48 8.95
C GLU A 43 9.05 -22.99 7.51
N GLY A 44 10.25 -23.03 6.98
CA GLY A 44 10.48 -23.45 5.61
C GLY A 44 10.76 -22.28 4.69
N ILE A 45 10.39 -22.43 3.42
CA ILE A 45 10.73 -21.50 2.37
C ILE A 45 9.47 -20.75 1.91
N ILE A 46 9.59 -19.44 1.74
CA ILE A 46 8.50 -18.60 1.23
C ILE A 46 8.36 -18.86 -0.28
N ARG A 47 7.15 -19.14 -0.71
CA ARG A 47 6.86 -19.49 -2.11
C ARG A 47 6.06 -18.42 -2.84
N ARG A 48 5.28 -17.62 -2.14
CA ARG A 48 4.49 -16.53 -2.72
C ARG A 48 4.42 -15.40 -1.71
N GLN A 49 4.24 -14.19 -2.19
CA GLN A 49 4.08 -13.02 -1.32
C GLN A 49 3.13 -12.00 -1.91
N TYR A 50 2.47 -11.27 -1.05
CA TYR A 50 1.63 -10.12 -1.44
C TYR A 50 1.85 -8.98 -0.43
N PRO A 51 2.25 -7.77 -0.85
CA PRO A 51 2.43 -7.37 -2.26
C PRO A 51 3.63 -8.08 -2.89
N GLU A 52 3.62 -8.11 -4.22
CA GLU A 52 4.69 -8.74 -4.97
C GLU A 52 5.97 -7.89 -4.91
N LYS A 53 7.08 -8.46 -5.36
CA LYS A 53 8.35 -7.74 -5.40
C LYS A 53 8.22 -6.45 -6.21
N ASP A 54 8.99 -5.45 -5.84
CA ASP A 54 9.09 -4.15 -6.52
C ASP A 54 7.86 -3.26 -6.40
N VAL A 55 6.79 -3.71 -5.77
CA VAL A 55 5.65 -2.86 -5.46
C VAL A 55 6.06 -1.86 -4.39
N VAL A 56 5.69 -0.60 -4.57
CA VAL A 56 6.00 0.48 -3.61
C VAL A 56 4.77 0.74 -2.75
N VAL A 57 4.95 0.74 -1.43
CA VAL A 57 3.87 0.97 -0.47
C VAL A 57 4.31 2.01 0.56
N GLU A 58 3.34 2.59 1.28
CA GLU A 58 3.66 3.45 2.41
C GLU A 58 4.30 2.63 3.51
N LYS A 59 5.47 3.05 3.98
CA LYS A 59 6.27 2.26 4.92
C LYS A 59 5.59 2.07 6.27
N SER A 60 4.95 3.11 6.78
CA SER A 60 4.37 3.10 8.13
C SER A 60 3.26 2.06 8.32
N SER A 61 2.62 1.67 7.25
CA SER A 61 1.52 0.71 7.27
C SER A 61 1.78 -0.53 6.42
N ALA A 62 3.03 -0.72 5.98
CA ALA A 62 3.38 -1.82 5.09
C ALA A 62 3.16 -3.17 5.76
N ARG A 63 2.45 -4.04 5.07
CA ARG A 63 2.15 -5.40 5.51
C ARG A 63 2.45 -6.35 4.37
N ILE A 64 3.11 -7.46 4.69
CA ILE A 64 3.46 -8.46 3.69
C ILE A 64 2.86 -9.79 4.14
N LEU A 65 2.10 -10.44 3.26
CA LEU A 65 1.66 -11.80 3.46
C LEU A 65 2.58 -12.72 2.67
N ALA A 66 3.19 -13.66 3.36
CA ALA A 66 4.11 -14.62 2.76
C ALA A 66 3.54 -16.03 2.93
N TYR A 67 3.41 -16.74 1.82
CA TYR A 67 2.85 -18.09 1.78
C TYR A 67 3.99 -19.10 1.68
N THR A 68 4.00 -20.05 2.60
CA THR A 68 5.01 -21.10 2.62
C THR A 68 4.57 -22.36 1.89
N ASP A 69 3.30 -22.42 1.49
CA ASP A 69 2.70 -23.56 0.81
C ASP A 69 2.06 -23.08 -0.49
N LYS A 70 2.40 -23.72 -1.59
CA LYS A 70 1.82 -23.37 -2.89
C LYS A 70 0.37 -23.83 -3.04
N ASP A 71 -0.07 -24.77 -2.20
CA ASP A 71 -1.43 -25.32 -2.29
C ASP A 71 -2.42 -24.60 -1.40
N THR A 72 -1.97 -23.77 -0.46
CA THR A 72 -2.87 -22.99 0.39
C THR A 72 -3.59 -21.96 -0.45
N PRO A 73 -4.92 -21.88 -0.40
CA PRO A 73 -5.66 -20.86 -1.14
C PRO A 73 -5.24 -19.45 -0.71
N ILE A 74 -5.13 -18.56 -1.70
CA ILE A 74 -4.78 -17.17 -1.42
C ILE A 74 -5.96 -16.49 -0.74
N GLU A 75 -5.70 -15.84 0.40
CA GLU A 75 -6.72 -15.03 1.06
C GLU A 75 -7.03 -13.83 0.18
N THR A 76 -8.31 -13.53 -0.03
CA THR A 76 -8.74 -12.42 -0.86
C THR A 76 -9.61 -11.46 -0.07
N VAL A 77 -9.64 -10.22 -0.53
CA VAL A 77 -10.46 -9.16 0.07
C VAL A 77 -11.11 -8.37 -1.05
N GLN A 78 -12.23 -7.73 -0.74
CA GLN A 78 -12.91 -6.85 -1.66
C GLN A 78 -12.38 -5.42 -1.46
N VAL A 79 -12.03 -4.75 -2.56
CA VAL A 79 -11.48 -3.38 -2.50
C VAL A 79 -12.60 -2.41 -2.10
N PRO A 80 -12.40 -1.64 -1.00
CA PRO A 80 -13.41 -0.64 -0.62
C PRO A 80 -13.30 0.62 -1.48
N ASP A 81 -14.36 1.42 -1.48
CA ASP A 81 -14.38 2.72 -2.14
C ASP A 81 -13.84 3.77 -1.16
N VAL A 82 -12.70 4.35 -1.48
CA VAL A 82 -12.08 5.39 -0.65
C VAL A 82 -12.11 6.75 -1.31
N THR A 83 -12.76 6.89 -2.47
CA THR A 83 -12.88 8.20 -3.14
C THR A 83 -13.60 9.19 -2.24
N GLY A 84 -13.12 10.43 -2.23
CA GLY A 84 -13.67 11.49 -1.38
C GLY A 84 -13.15 11.49 0.06
N MET A 85 -12.38 10.48 0.46
CA MET A 85 -11.84 10.40 1.82
C MET A 85 -10.53 11.18 1.95
N SER A 86 -10.23 11.63 3.17
CA SER A 86 -8.92 12.19 3.50
C SER A 86 -7.85 11.08 3.48
N ALA A 87 -6.57 11.49 3.48
CA ALA A 87 -5.47 10.52 3.51
C ALA A 87 -5.56 9.60 4.74
N VAL A 88 -5.85 10.17 5.91
CA VAL A 88 -5.95 9.38 7.15
C VAL A 88 -7.10 8.38 7.06
N ALA A 89 -8.28 8.83 6.61
CA ALA A 89 -9.44 7.96 6.51
C ALA A 89 -9.23 6.85 5.46
N ALA A 90 -8.71 7.20 4.28
CA ALA A 90 -8.45 6.22 3.23
C ALA A 90 -7.44 5.16 3.69
N ASN A 91 -6.37 5.59 4.34
CA ASN A 91 -5.36 4.67 4.86
C ASN A 91 -5.99 3.69 5.86
N GLN A 92 -6.79 4.22 6.79
CA GLN A 92 -7.44 3.39 7.82
C GLN A 92 -8.36 2.35 7.19
N VAL A 93 -9.17 2.76 6.21
CA VAL A 93 -10.11 1.86 5.53
C VAL A 93 -9.36 0.76 4.79
N LEU A 94 -8.29 1.11 4.04
CA LEU A 94 -7.53 0.13 3.28
C LEU A 94 -6.75 -0.83 4.19
N ILE A 95 -6.16 -0.32 5.26
CA ILE A 95 -5.44 -1.17 6.23
C ILE A 95 -6.41 -2.14 6.91
N ASN A 96 -7.58 -1.66 7.32
CA ASN A 96 -8.60 -2.51 7.94
C ASN A 96 -9.12 -3.58 6.99
N ALA A 97 -9.09 -3.31 5.69
CA ALA A 97 -9.47 -4.28 4.67
C ALA A 97 -8.36 -5.30 4.37
N GLY A 98 -7.17 -5.12 4.95
CA GLY A 98 -6.05 -6.02 4.73
C GLY A 98 -5.22 -5.67 3.49
N LEU A 99 -5.26 -4.41 3.06
CA LEU A 99 -4.57 -3.93 1.86
C LEU A 99 -3.44 -2.99 2.24
N ASN A 100 -2.52 -2.80 1.30
CA ASN A 100 -1.48 -1.77 1.41
C ASN A 100 -1.92 -0.53 0.62
N ILE A 101 -1.28 0.60 0.89
CA ILE A 101 -1.59 1.87 0.25
C ILE A 101 -0.32 2.51 -0.31
N ARG A 102 -0.45 3.13 -1.48
CA ARG A 102 0.54 4.02 -2.06
C ARG A 102 -0.14 5.36 -2.30
N ILE A 103 0.40 6.41 -1.70
CA ILE A 103 -0.21 7.75 -1.77
C ILE A 103 0.49 8.55 -2.86
N LEU A 104 -0.30 9.05 -3.81
CA LEU A 104 0.17 9.85 -4.94
C LEU A 104 -0.60 11.17 -4.99
N GLY A 105 -0.08 12.15 -5.73
CA GLY A 105 -0.79 13.39 -6.00
C GLY A 105 -0.10 14.61 -5.44
N THR A 106 -0.88 15.54 -4.85
CA THR A 106 -0.35 16.81 -4.40
C THR A 106 0.64 16.66 -3.25
N LYS A 107 1.67 17.51 -3.26
CA LYS A 107 2.73 17.51 -2.23
C LYS A 107 2.20 17.83 -0.83
N ASN A 108 1.02 18.40 -0.72
CA ASN A 108 0.47 18.85 0.55
C ASN A 108 -0.53 17.89 1.17
N TYR A 109 -0.73 16.72 0.60
CA TYR A 109 -1.76 15.78 1.10
C TYR A 109 -1.53 15.38 2.56
N LEU A 110 -0.26 15.34 3.00
CA LEU A 110 0.07 14.95 4.38
C LEU A 110 -0.22 16.04 5.40
N SER A 111 -0.47 17.27 4.95
CA SER A 111 -0.82 18.35 5.87
C SER A 111 -2.25 18.22 6.40
N GLY A 112 -3.06 17.37 5.82
CA GLY A 112 -4.42 17.12 6.26
C GLY A 112 -5.40 18.25 5.95
N THR A 113 -5.01 19.20 5.11
CA THR A 113 -5.81 20.39 4.86
C THR A 113 -6.60 20.28 3.56
N GLY A 114 -7.60 19.43 3.54
CA GLY A 114 -8.58 19.39 2.47
C GLY A 114 -8.31 18.51 1.28
N ALA A 115 -7.15 17.84 1.24
CA ALA A 115 -6.87 16.90 0.15
C ALA A 115 -7.72 15.64 0.30
N THR A 116 -8.35 15.22 -0.77
CA THR A 116 -9.18 14.01 -0.78
C THR A 116 -8.79 13.10 -1.93
N VAL A 117 -9.15 11.83 -1.82
CA VAL A 117 -8.90 10.84 -2.87
C VAL A 117 -9.80 11.15 -4.07
N VAL A 118 -9.19 11.32 -5.23
CA VAL A 118 -9.93 11.53 -6.49
C VAL A 118 -9.95 10.27 -7.35
N SER A 119 -9.01 9.35 -7.14
CA SER A 119 -9.01 8.06 -7.86
C SER A 119 -8.24 7.02 -7.09
N GLN A 120 -8.57 5.76 -7.37
CA GLN A 120 -7.85 4.61 -6.82
C GLN A 120 -7.51 3.65 -7.96
N SER A 121 -6.35 2.99 -7.86
CA SER A 121 -5.82 2.19 -8.96
C SER A 121 -6.62 0.94 -9.27
N ILE A 122 -7.31 0.41 -8.25
CA ILE A 122 -8.16 -0.76 -8.41
C ILE A 122 -9.56 -0.35 -7.97
N ALA A 123 -10.54 -0.64 -8.81
CA ALA A 123 -11.91 -0.20 -8.58
C ALA A 123 -12.52 -0.83 -7.32
N ALA A 124 -13.36 -0.06 -6.63
CA ALA A 124 -14.15 -0.57 -5.51
C ALA A 124 -14.98 -1.78 -5.96
N GLY A 125 -15.04 -2.79 -5.12
CA GLY A 125 -15.76 -4.01 -5.42
C GLY A 125 -14.92 -5.11 -6.06
N GLU A 126 -13.75 -4.79 -6.61
CA GLU A 126 -12.84 -5.79 -7.14
C GLU A 126 -12.32 -6.69 -6.02
N VAL A 127 -12.11 -7.97 -6.33
CA VAL A 127 -11.55 -8.94 -5.40
C VAL A 127 -10.08 -9.13 -5.71
N VAL A 128 -9.22 -8.92 -4.72
CA VAL A 128 -7.77 -8.99 -4.88
C VAL A 128 -7.17 -9.79 -3.73
N ALA A 129 -5.91 -10.21 -3.89
CA ALA A 129 -5.20 -10.88 -2.82
C ALA A 129 -5.04 -9.92 -1.63
N LYS A 130 -5.23 -10.42 -0.42
CA LYS A 130 -4.94 -9.67 0.79
C LYS A 130 -3.45 -9.28 0.76
N GLY A 131 -3.13 -8.04 1.09
CA GLY A 131 -1.79 -7.48 0.97
C GLY A 131 -1.53 -6.70 -0.31
N THR A 132 -2.43 -6.76 -1.30
CA THR A 132 -2.31 -5.99 -2.53
C THR A 132 -2.25 -4.49 -2.22
N CYS A 133 -1.46 -3.75 -2.99
CA CYS A 133 -1.34 -2.30 -2.84
C CYS A 133 -2.35 -1.58 -3.71
N ILE A 134 -3.06 -0.65 -3.10
CA ILE A 134 -3.97 0.26 -3.81
C ILE A 134 -3.29 1.62 -3.88
N GLU A 135 -3.07 2.11 -5.10
CA GLU A 135 -2.54 3.45 -5.31
C GLU A 135 -3.71 4.43 -5.29
N VAL A 136 -3.62 5.44 -4.42
CA VAL A 136 -4.66 6.46 -4.29
C VAL A 136 -4.07 7.81 -4.64
N THR A 137 -4.80 8.58 -5.44
CA THR A 137 -4.38 9.91 -5.88
C THR A 137 -5.20 10.95 -5.14
N PHE A 138 -4.51 11.94 -4.57
CA PHE A 138 -5.11 13.01 -3.77
C PHE A 138 -5.04 14.34 -4.49
N ARG A 139 -6.08 15.15 -4.33
CA ARG A 139 -6.14 16.52 -4.86
C ARG A 139 -6.89 17.41 -3.88
N TYR A 140 -6.56 18.71 -3.90
CA TYR A 140 -7.31 19.73 -3.19
C TYR A 140 -8.39 20.24 -4.11
N LEU A 141 -9.65 20.15 -3.68
CA LEU A 141 -10.77 20.61 -4.50
C LEU A 141 -10.79 22.14 -4.68
N ASP A 142 -10.29 22.87 -3.68
CA ASP A 142 -10.28 24.33 -3.68
C ASP A 142 -8.92 24.92 -4.05
N ASP A 143 -7.99 24.11 -4.48
CA ASP A 143 -6.63 24.53 -4.80
C ASP A 143 -6.58 25.05 -6.23
N LYS A 144 -6.02 26.25 -6.42
CA LYS A 144 -5.81 26.80 -7.75
C LYS A 144 -4.88 25.92 -8.60
N ASP A 145 -3.93 25.29 -7.94
CA ASP A 145 -3.03 24.35 -8.61
C ASP A 145 -3.75 23.08 -9.04
N TYR A 146 -4.83 22.73 -8.35
CA TYR A 146 -5.67 21.60 -8.74
C TYR A 146 -6.24 21.79 -10.14
N ASP A 147 -6.77 22.97 -10.42
CA ASP A 147 -7.34 23.26 -11.73
C ASP A 147 -6.28 23.19 -12.83
N LYS A 148 -5.09 23.70 -12.55
CA LYS A 148 -3.96 23.63 -13.50
C LYS A 148 -3.50 22.21 -13.74
N ASP A 149 -3.38 21.43 -12.68
CA ASP A 149 -2.98 20.03 -12.78
C ASP A 149 -4.00 19.23 -13.57
N TRP A 150 -5.26 19.53 -13.35
CA TRP A 150 -6.36 18.90 -14.08
C TRP A 150 -6.29 19.18 -15.57
N GLU A 151 -6.05 20.44 -15.93
CA GLU A 151 -5.90 20.83 -17.33
C GLU A 151 -4.72 20.12 -18.00
N ILE A 152 -3.62 19.98 -17.29
CA ILE A 152 -2.44 19.28 -17.81
C ILE A 152 -2.73 17.80 -18.05
N LEU A 153 -3.48 17.18 -17.15
CA LEU A 153 -3.80 15.75 -17.23
C LEU A 153 -4.82 15.43 -18.30
N ASN A 154 -5.61 16.41 -18.67
CA ASN A 154 -6.59 16.27 -19.74
C ASN A 154 -6.06 16.76 -21.08
#